data_bd4035f77a3969ec377e0b430a39c021
#
_entry.id   bd4035f77a3969ec377e0b430a39c021
#
_cell.length_a   1.000
_cell.length_b   1.000
_cell.length_c   1.000
_cell.angle_alpha   90.00
_cell.angle_beta   90.00
_cell.angle_gamma   90.00
#
_symmetry.space_group_name_H-M   'P 1'
#
loop_
_entity.id
_entity.type
_entity.pdbx_description
1 polymer ?
#
loop_
_entity_poly.entity_id
_entity_poly.type
_entity_poly.pdbx_seq_one_letter_code
_entity_poly.pdbx_strand_id
1 'polypeptide(L)'
;MKISVASGGFDPLHSGHIQYLKASAKIGDHLVVALNSDDWLIAKKGKNFLPFTERKLILEHMEMVDEVIEFDDDELGSCKNALYKVKEKYPTDEVIFCNGGDRDKDNIPELEVENVTFKFGVGGDSKANSSSWILKDWHYGDEDRVWGSYKNLLKESNLTVKEIMLEPGKGMSLQKHSMRSEVWFVSKGECYVNHSTESPEETKEIFLPNESVFTVNQGHWHQLFNKSDQPCHIIEIQYGDKTTEDDIERHSLSLIHI
;
A
#
# COMPACT_ATOMS: atom_id res chain seq x y z
N MET A 1 -30.26 -0.45 28.60
CA MET A 1 -29.35 0.56 28.00
C MET A 1 -29.62 0.69 26.50
N LYS A 2 -28.99 1.68 25.87
CA LYS A 2 -28.91 1.74 24.42
C LYS A 2 -27.51 1.33 23.98
N ILE A 3 -27.42 0.25 23.22
CA ILE A 3 -26.15 -0.26 22.72
C ILE A 3 -26.01 0.23 21.29
N SER A 4 -25.11 1.18 21.05
CA SER A 4 -24.74 1.57 19.70
C SER A 4 -23.69 0.60 19.13
N VAL A 5 -23.86 0.16 17.89
CA VAL A 5 -22.95 -0.77 17.21
C VAL A 5 -22.40 -0.08 15.98
N ALA A 6 -21.09 -0.01 15.90
CA ALA A 6 -20.37 0.45 14.72
C ALA A 6 -19.57 -0.71 14.12
N SER A 7 -19.56 -0.87 12.81
CA SER A 7 -18.82 -1.95 12.16
C SER A 7 -17.82 -1.42 11.12
N GLY A 8 -16.75 -2.17 10.91
CA GLY A 8 -15.77 -1.85 9.87
C GLY A 8 -14.46 -2.61 10.01
N GLY A 9 -13.64 -2.52 8.95
CA GLY A 9 -12.28 -3.05 8.96
C GLY A 9 -11.28 -2.16 9.69
N PHE A 10 -11.49 -0.83 9.72
CA PHE A 10 -10.63 0.17 10.37
C PHE A 10 -9.15 0.02 9.99
N ASP A 11 -8.89 -0.17 8.70
CA ASP A 11 -7.58 -0.56 8.19
C ASP A 11 -7.14 0.23 6.94
N PRO A 12 -6.17 1.16 7.07
CA PRO A 12 -5.72 1.76 8.33
C PRO A 12 -6.79 2.67 8.93
N LEU A 13 -6.68 2.89 10.24
CA LEU A 13 -7.51 3.85 10.95
C LEU A 13 -7.22 5.28 10.47
N HIS A 14 -8.26 6.10 10.29
CA HIS A 14 -8.13 7.49 9.85
C HIS A 14 -9.19 8.41 10.47
N SER A 15 -9.06 9.72 10.25
CA SER A 15 -9.94 10.74 10.82
C SER A 15 -11.44 10.49 10.59
N GLY A 16 -11.83 9.98 9.43
CA GLY A 16 -13.21 9.61 9.13
C GLY A 16 -13.74 8.50 10.04
N HIS A 17 -12.92 7.49 10.35
CA HIS A 17 -13.28 6.45 11.32
C HIS A 17 -13.45 7.04 12.73
N ILE A 18 -12.55 7.95 13.15
CA ILE A 18 -12.66 8.60 14.46
C ILE A 18 -13.94 9.41 14.56
N GLN A 19 -14.31 10.16 13.52
CA GLN A 19 -15.58 10.92 13.47
C GLN A 19 -16.80 10.00 13.55
N TYR A 20 -16.76 8.89 12.80
CA TYR A 20 -17.82 7.88 12.82
C TYR A 20 -17.99 7.25 14.21
N LEU A 21 -16.91 6.80 14.84
CA LEU A 21 -16.94 6.22 16.19
C LEU A 21 -17.41 7.23 17.24
N LYS A 22 -16.92 8.48 17.19
CA LYS A 22 -17.39 9.55 18.11
C LYS A 22 -18.87 9.86 17.92
N ALA A 23 -19.38 9.84 16.70
CA ALA A 23 -20.80 10.07 16.43
C ALA A 23 -21.64 8.87 16.89
N SER A 24 -21.17 7.64 16.69
CA SER A 24 -21.84 6.41 17.14
C SER A 24 -21.93 6.34 18.68
N ALA A 25 -20.86 6.71 19.39
CA ALA A 25 -20.85 6.76 20.85
C ALA A 25 -21.89 7.73 21.46
N LYS A 26 -22.27 8.79 20.73
CA LYS A 26 -23.30 9.74 21.18
C LYS A 26 -24.74 9.24 20.99
N ILE A 27 -24.95 8.14 20.26
CA ILE A 27 -26.27 7.58 19.95
C ILE A 27 -26.74 6.65 21.07
N GLY A 28 -25.82 5.90 21.67
CA GLY A 28 -26.09 4.97 22.74
C GLY A 28 -25.43 5.34 24.07
N ASP A 29 -25.67 4.50 25.06
CA ASP A 29 -25.04 4.57 26.37
C ASP A 29 -23.74 3.76 26.42
N HIS A 30 -23.55 2.85 25.43
CA HIS A 30 -22.42 1.92 25.31
C HIS A 30 -22.14 1.66 23.83
N LEU A 31 -20.89 1.91 23.42
CA LEU A 31 -20.46 1.69 22.03
C LEU A 31 -19.75 0.36 21.89
N VAL A 32 -20.33 -0.54 21.10
CA VAL A 32 -19.70 -1.78 20.66
C VAL A 32 -19.17 -1.59 19.23
N VAL A 33 -17.89 -1.88 19.02
CA VAL A 33 -17.27 -1.91 17.71
C VAL A 33 -17.17 -3.36 17.19
N ALA A 34 -17.90 -3.67 16.14
CA ALA A 34 -17.82 -4.95 15.43
C ALA A 34 -16.69 -4.87 14.40
N LEU A 35 -15.57 -5.54 14.69
CA LEU A 35 -14.35 -5.49 13.90
C LEU A 35 -14.32 -6.65 12.90
N ASN A 36 -14.28 -6.32 11.61
CA ASN A 36 -14.14 -7.33 10.54
C ASN A 36 -12.78 -8.04 10.60
N SER A 37 -12.78 -9.31 10.21
CA SER A 37 -11.60 -10.19 10.18
C SER A 37 -10.51 -9.72 9.17
N ASP A 38 -9.34 -10.33 9.24
CA ASP A 38 -8.29 -10.14 8.22
C ASP A 38 -8.71 -10.76 6.89
N ASP A 39 -9.40 -11.91 6.91
CA ASP A 39 -9.89 -12.58 5.70
C ASP A 39 -10.92 -11.72 4.95
N TRP A 40 -11.82 -11.05 5.68
CA TRP A 40 -12.74 -10.09 5.09
C TRP A 40 -12.00 -8.92 4.41
N LEU A 41 -10.94 -8.39 5.03
CA LEU A 41 -10.13 -7.33 4.43
C LEU A 41 -9.39 -7.80 3.19
N ILE A 42 -8.82 -9.01 3.23
CA ILE A 42 -8.12 -9.63 2.09
C ILE A 42 -9.10 -9.84 0.93
N ALA A 43 -10.29 -10.39 1.20
CA ALA A 43 -11.32 -10.56 0.18
C ALA A 43 -11.78 -9.23 -0.44
N LYS A 44 -11.91 -8.17 0.36
CA LYS A 44 -12.39 -6.85 -0.07
C LYS A 44 -11.32 -5.97 -0.74
N LYS A 45 -10.06 -6.05 -0.30
CA LYS A 45 -8.99 -5.09 -0.67
C LYS A 45 -7.73 -5.76 -1.22
N GLY A 46 -7.68 -7.11 -1.23
CA GLY A 46 -6.52 -7.90 -1.65
C GLY A 46 -5.49 -8.12 -0.53
N LYS A 47 -5.49 -7.30 0.50
CA LYS A 47 -4.60 -7.41 1.68
C LYS A 47 -5.13 -6.59 2.85
N ASN A 48 -4.69 -6.90 4.06
CA ASN A 48 -4.79 -6.04 5.24
C ASN A 48 -3.49 -5.22 5.41
N PHE A 49 -3.60 -4.03 5.97
CA PHE A 49 -2.46 -3.18 6.33
C PHE A 49 -1.99 -3.48 7.76
N LEU A 50 -2.92 -3.58 8.69
CA LEU A 50 -2.67 -4.00 10.07
C LEU A 50 -3.37 -5.33 10.34
N PRO A 51 -2.72 -6.29 11.03
CA PRO A 51 -3.38 -7.53 11.45
C PRO A 51 -4.51 -7.24 12.44
N PHE A 52 -5.46 -8.17 12.55
CA PHE A 52 -6.65 -8.05 13.40
C PHE A 52 -6.30 -7.65 14.85
N THR A 53 -5.27 -8.28 15.42
CA THR A 53 -4.84 -8.02 16.81
C THR A 53 -4.41 -6.59 17.04
N GLU A 54 -3.70 -5.98 16.11
CA GLU A 54 -3.27 -4.58 16.19
C GLU A 54 -4.47 -3.64 16.05
N ARG A 55 -5.35 -3.88 15.09
CA ARG A 55 -6.56 -3.09 14.88
C ARG A 55 -7.49 -3.15 16.10
N LYS A 56 -7.66 -4.33 16.70
CA LYS A 56 -8.43 -4.55 17.91
C LYS A 56 -7.83 -3.76 19.09
N LEU A 57 -6.53 -3.91 19.34
CA LEU A 57 -5.83 -3.22 20.41
C LEU A 57 -5.98 -1.69 20.32
N ILE A 58 -5.82 -1.12 19.10
CA ILE A 58 -6.00 0.31 18.88
C ILE A 58 -7.42 0.75 19.24
N LEU A 59 -8.43 0.01 18.78
CA LEU A 59 -9.84 0.35 19.03
C LEU A 59 -10.22 0.22 20.53
N GLU A 60 -9.75 -0.81 21.22
CA GLU A 60 -9.99 -1.03 22.65
C GLU A 60 -9.39 0.10 23.53
N HIS A 61 -8.40 0.83 23.04
CA HIS A 61 -7.79 1.94 23.77
C HIS A 61 -8.32 3.32 23.34
N MET A 62 -9.40 3.37 22.56
CA MET A 62 -10.07 4.62 22.23
C MET A 62 -11.10 5.00 23.29
N GLU A 63 -10.99 6.20 23.83
CA GLU A 63 -11.85 6.71 24.92
C GLU A 63 -13.36 6.56 24.61
N MET A 64 -13.76 6.63 23.35
CA MET A 64 -15.17 6.53 22.96
C MET A 64 -15.65 5.09 22.71
N VAL A 65 -14.79 4.09 22.77
CA VAL A 65 -15.12 2.68 22.52
C VAL A 65 -15.20 1.94 23.84
N ASP A 66 -16.34 1.37 24.13
CA ASP A 66 -16.55 0.61 25.37
C ASP A 66 -16.21 -0.87 25.18
N GLU A 67 -16.42 -1.40 23.96
CA GLU A 67 -16.16 -2.80 23.67
C GLU A 67 -15.80 -3.00 22.19
N VAL A 68 -14.88 -3.93 21.91
CA VAL A 68 -14.60 -4.44 20.56
C VAL A 68 -14.97 -5.92 20.50
N ILE A 69 -15.83 -6.29 19.56
CA ILE A 69 -16.23 -7.68 19.34
C ILE A 69 -15.67 -8.23 18.05
N GLU A 70 -15.27 -9.47 18.10
CA GLU A 70 -14.93 -10.34 16.98
C GLU A 70 -16.15 -11.14 16.57
N PHE A 71 -16.34 -11.38 15.29
CA PHE A 71 -17.46 -12.16 14.74
C PHE A 71 -17.04 -12.90 13.48
N ASP A 72 -17.76 -13.97 13.17
CA ASP A 72 -17.51 -14.76 11.97
C ASP A 72 -18.07 -14.05 10.74
N ASP A 73 -17.25 -13.98 9.68
CA ASP A 73 -17.68 -13.46 8.39
C ASP A 73 -18.80 -14.34 7.78
N ASP A 74 -19.68 -13.74 7.00
CA ASP A 74 -20.66 -14.44 6.22
C ASP A 74 -20.31 -14.40 4.71
N GLU A 75 -21.03 -15.20 3.90
CA GLU A 75 -20.78 -15.28 2.45
C GLU A 75 -21.03 -13.94 1.72
N LEU A 76 -21.81 -13.04 2.30
CA LEU A 76 -22.12 -11.71 1.76
C LEU A 76 -21.14 -10.64 2.23
N GLY A 77 -20.20 -10.98 3.14
CA GLY A 77 -19.31 -10.03 3.77
C GLY A 77 -20.04 -8.99 4.63
N SER A 78 -21.24 -9.35 5.14
CA SER A 78 -22.04 -8.50 6.02
C SER A 78 -21.61 -8.62 7.48
N CYS A 79 -22.12 -7.74 8.34
CA CYS A 79 -21.90 -7.83 9.78
C CYS A 79 -23.15 -8.34 10.54
N LYS A 80 -24.03 -9.11 9.90
CA LYS A 80 -25.21 -9.71 10.56
C LYS A 80 -24.83 -10.55 11.77
N ASN A 81 -23.79 -11.38 11.65
CA ASN A 81 -23.28 -12.21 12.73
C ASN A 81 -22.84 -11.40 13.94
N ALA A 82 -22.27 -10.21 13.73
CA ALA A 82 -21.97 -9.29 14.81
C ALA A 82 -23.21 -8.79 15.53
N LEU A 83 -24.27 -8.43 14.79
CA LEU A 83 -25.54 -7.97 15.37
C LEU A 83 -26.22 -9.09 16.19
N TYR A 84 -26.22 -10.33 15.70
CA TYR A 84 -26.73 -11.47 16.46
C TYR A 84 -25.93 -11.65 17.76
N LYS A 85 -24.61 -11.59 17.71
CA LYS A 85 -23.74 -11.70 18.89
C LYS A 85 -23.98 -10.58 19.92
N VAL A 86 -24.18 -9.34 19.45
CA VAL A 86 -24.54 -8.22 20.33
C VAL A 86 -25.89 -8.45 20.97
N LYS A 87 -26.90 -8.88 20.22
CA LYS A 87 -28.24 -9.18 20.77
C LYS A 87 -28.23 -10.30 21.80
N GLU A 88 -27.44 -11.34 21.57
CA GLU A 88 -27.26 -12.43 22.54
C GLU A 88 -26.61 -11.92 23.85
N LYS A 89 -25.61 -11.05 23.73
CA LYS A 89 -24.91 -10.47 24.87
C LYS A 89 -25.76 -9.45 25.64
N TYR A 90 -26.63 -8.70 24.94
CA TYR A 90 -27.47 -7.62 25.48
C TYR A 90 -28.95 -7.87 25.19
N PRO A 91 -29.56 -8.96 25.71
CA PRO A 91 -30.87 -9.44 25.28
C PRO A 91 -32.03 -8.53 25.65
N THR A 92 -31.86 -7.64 26.63
CA THR A 92 -32.91 -6.72 27.12
C THR A 92 -32.67 -5.26 26.72
N ASP A 93 -31.59 -4.99 26.01
CA ASP A 93 -31.18 -3.64 25.67
C ASP A 93 -31.61 -3.27 24.23
N GLU A 94 -31.78 -1.99 23.99
CA GLU A 94 -32.03 -1.47 22.64
C GLU A 94 -30.72 -1.50 21.84
N VAL A 95 -30.67 -2.28 20.76
CA VAL A 95 -29.51 -2.34 19.85
C VAL A 95 -29.73 -1.36 18.70
N ILE A 96 -28.80 -0.45 18.49
CA ILE A 96 -28.82 0.57 17.44
C ILE A 96 -27.60 0.40 16.55
N PHE A 97 -27.83 -0.05 15.30
CA PHE A 97 -26.75 -0.19 14.32
C PHE A 97 -26.50 1.13 13.61
N CYS A 98 -25.28 1.64 13.75
CA CYS A 98 -24.83 2.91 13.20
C CYS A 98 -24.19 2.69 11.82
N ASN A 99 -24.73 3.34 10.79
CA ASN A 99 -24.18 3.29 9.44
C ASN A 99 -23.62 4.65 9.04
N GLY A 100 -22.36 4.65 8.62
CA GLY A 100 -21.67 5.84 8.15
C GLY A 100 -21.42 5.81 6.63
N GLY A 101 -21.02 6.96 6.08
CA GLY A 101 -20.67 7.09 4.66
C GLY A 101 -21.87 6.96 3.73
N ASP A 102 -21.70 6.17 2.66
CA ASP A 102 -22.64 5.95 1.56
C ASP A 102 -23.63 4.79 1.77
N ARG A 103 -23.71 4.26 2.98
CA ARG A 103 -24.65 3.20 3.34
C ARG A 103 -26.02 3.78 3.65
N ASP A 104 -27.06 3.19 3.04
CA ASP A 104 -28.46 3.53 3.23
C ASP A 104 -29.33 2.27 3.37
N LYS A 105 -30.65 2.50 3.56
CA LYS A 105 -31.62 1.42 3.75
C LYS A 105 -31.83 0.50 2.54
N ASP A 106 -31.30 0.86 1.38
CA ASP A 106 -31.49 0.10 0.14
C ASP A 106 -30.27 -0.78 -0.19
N ASN A 107 -29.16 -0.62 0.55
CA ASN A 107 -27.90 -1.27 0.21
C ASN A 107 -27.19 -2.05 1.35
N ILE A 108 -27.90 -2.34 2.46
CA ILE A 108 -27.32 -3.11 3.58
C ILE A 108 -28.11 -4.41 3.87
N PRO A 109 -27.45 -5.57 3.85
CA PRO A 109 -28.08 -6.85 4.18
C PRO A 109 -28.42 -7.00 5.66
N GLU A 110 -27.85 -6.19 6.53
CA GLU A 110 -28.10 -6.19 7.97
C GLU A 110 -29.53 -5.85 8.36
N LEU A 111 -30.34 -5.24 7.47
CA LEU A 111 -31.76 -4.95 7.69
C LEU A 111 -32.61 -6.21 7.95
N GLU A 112 -32.14 -7.40 7.57
CA GLU A 112 -32.79 -8.66 7.88
C GLU A 112 -32.73 -9.03 9.38
N VAL A 113 -31.87 -8.37 10.17
CA VAL A 113 -31.77 -8.66 11.60
C VAL A 113 -32.87 -7.95 12.36
N GLU A 114 -33.83 -8.74 12.85
CA GLU A 114 -35.00 -8.24 13.58
C GLU A 114 -34.60 -7.54 14.89
N ASN A 115 -35.45 -6.62 15.36
CA ASN A 115 -35.29 -5.89 16.62
C ASN A 115 -33.93 -5.16 16.75
N VAL A 116 -33.47 -4.56 15.66
CA VAL A 116 -32.34 -3.64 15.60
C VAL A 116 -32.82 -2.30 15.02
N THR A 117 -32.50 -1.22 15.68
CA THR A 117 -32.73 0.14 15.16
C THR A 117 -31.58 0.54 14.26
N PHE A 118 -31.86 1.03 13.05
CA PHE A 118 -30.83 1.46 12.10
C PHE A 118 -30.73 2.97 12.05
N LYS A 119 -29.51 3.49 12.16
CA LYS A 119 -29.19 4.92 11.99
C LYS A 119 -28.21 5.09 10.83
N PHE A 120 -28.56 5.97 9.87
CA PHE A 120 -27.77 6.25 8.69
C PHE A 120 -27.15 7.64 8.76
N GLY A 121 -26.10 7.90 7.95
CA GLY A 121 -25.40 9.19 7.94
C GLY A 121 -24.61 9.50 9.21
N VAL A 122 -24.29 8.46 10.01
CA VAL A 122 -23.56 8.64 11.27
C VAL A 122 -22.12 9.04 11.00
N GLY A 123 -21.70 10.19 11.53
CA GLY A 123 -20.37 10.73 11.31
C GLY A 123 -20.26 11.71 10.12
N GLY A 124 -21.39 11.98 9.45
CA GLY A 124 -21.51 12.93 8.33
C GLY A 124 -21.56 12.28 6.96
N ASP A 125 -22.17 12.98 6.02
CA ASP A 125 -22.41 12.51 4.64
C ASP A 125 -21.19 12.71 3.72
N SER A 126 -20.19 13.49 4.15
CA SER A 126 -18.98 13.70 3.37
C SER A 126 -17.89 12.72 3.75
N LYS A 127 -17.44 11.95 2.76
CA LYS A 127 -16.28 11.04 2.91
C LYS A 127 -14.99 11.86 3.00
N ALA A 128 -14.70 12.38 4.19
CA ALA A 128 -13.53 13.23 4.45
C ALA A 128 -12.19 12.49 4.17
N ASN A 129 -12.18 11.17 4.26
CA ASN A 129 -11.01 10.33 3.97
C ASN A 129 -11.41 8.87 3.75
N SER A 130 -10.52 8.06 3.19
CA SER A 130 -10.70 6.60 3.15
C SER A 130 -9.37 5.86 3.26
N SER A 131 -9.38 4.69 3.88
CA SER A 131 -8.22 3.81 3.95
C SER A 131 -7.64 3.51 2.56
N SER A 132 -8.51 3.32 1.55
CA SER A 132 -8.07 3.07 0.16
C SER A 132 -7.34 4.25 -0.45
N TRP A 133 -7.73 5.50 -0.14
CA TRP A 133 -7.02 6.70 -0.61
C TRP A 133 -5.65 6.81 0.06
N ILE A 134 -5.60 6.65 1.39
CA ILE A 134 -4.34 6.68 2.15
C ILE A 134 -3.37 5.61 1.62
N LEU A 135 -3.85 4.37 1.41
CA LEU A 135 -3.01 3.29 0.90
C LEU A 135 -2.60 3.49 -0.56
N LYS A 136 -3.43 4.16 -1.39
CA LYS A 136 -3.08 4.48 -2.78
C LYS A 136 -1.96 5.52 -2.84
N ASP A 137 -1.99 6.50 -1.96
CA ASP A 137 -0.97 7.54 -1.87
C ASP A 137 0.27 7.07 -1.10
N TRP A 138 0.19 5.93 -0.39
CA TRP A 138 1.30 5.33 0.34
C TRP A 138 2.09 4.39 -0.58
N HIS A 139 2.58 4.92 -1.67
CA HIS A 139 3.64 4.33 -2.48
C HIS A 139 5.00 4.83 -1.99
N TYR A 140 6.04 4.05 -2.21
CA TYR A 140 7.38 4.63 -2.22
C TYR A 140 7.34 5.76 -3.24
N GLY A 141 7.48 6.99 -2.78
CA GLY A 141 7.50 8.16 -3.66
C GLY A 141 8.58 8.01 -4.72
N ASP A 142 8.43 8.69 -5.83
CA ASP A 142 9.51 8.81 -6.80
C ASP A 142 10.70 9.47 -6.10
N GLU A 143 11.87 8.86 -6.20
CA GLU A 143 13.10 9.43 -5.70
C GLU A 143 13.80 10.17 -6.84
N ASP A 144 13.82 11.50 -6.76
CA ASP A 144 14.48 12.35 -7.74
C ASP A 144 16.00 12.22 -7.66
N ARG A 145 16.63 12.17 -8.82
CA ARG A 145 18.08 12.13 -9.03
C ARG A 145 18.46 13.12 -10.13
N VAL A 146 19.74 13.44 -10.22
CA VAL A 146 20.26 14.35 -11.27
C VAL A 146 20.09 13.83 -12.70
N TRP A 147 19.84 12.53 -12.84
CA TRP A 147 19.64 11.84 -14.11
C TRP A 147 18.16 11.51 -14.43
N GLY A 148 17.22 11.79 -13.54
CA GLY A 148 15.82 11.47 -13.66
C GLY A 148 15.22 11.04 -12.32
N SER A 149 14.46 9.98 -12.29
CA SER A 149 13.84 9.47 -11.06
C SER A 149 13.78 7.95 -11.04
N TYR A 150 13.55 7.39 -9.86
CA TYR A 150 13.17 5.99 -9.73
C TYR A 150 12.15 5.80 -8.61
N LYS A 151 11.37 4.72 -8.70
CA LYS A 151 10.52 4.25 -7.61
C LYS A 151 10.72 2.75 -7.39
N ASN A 152 10.70 2.34 -6.13
CA ASN A 152 10.71 0.93 -5.78
C ASN A 152 9.31 0.35 -5.98
N LEU A 153 9.19 -0.70 -6.79
CA LEU A 153 7.95 -1.46 -6.99
C LEU A 153 7.85 -2.63 -6.01
N LEU A 154 9.00 -3.21 -5.66
CA LEU A 154 9.18 -4.26 -4.67
C LEU A 154 10.53 -4.07 -4.00
N LYS A 155 10.61 -4.25 -2.68
CA LYS A 155 11.88 -4.20 -1.93
C LYS A 155 11.89 -5.26 -0.85
N GLU A 156 12.72 -6.26 -1.05
CA GLU A 156 13.02 -7.34 -0.10
C GLU A 156 14.51 -7.41 0.17
N SER A 157 14.95 -8.28 1.05
CA SER A 157 16.36 -8.37 1.45
C SER A 157 17.30 -8.77 0.29
N ASN A 158 16.85 -9.65 -0.60
CA ASN A 158 17.62 -10.25 -1.69
C ASN A 158 17.02 -10.01 -3.09
N LEU A 159 15.93 -9.24 -3.16
CA LEU A 159 15.23 -8.89 -4.40
C LEU A 159 14.70 -7.46 -4.31
N THR A 160 15.06 -6.62 -5.27
CA THR A 160 14.47 -5.29 -5.44
C THR A 160 14.02 -5.11 -6.88
N VAL A 161 12.82 -4.58 -7.09
CA VAL A 161 12.32 -4.20 -8.42
C VAL A 161 12.09 -2.69 -8.41
N LYS A 162 12.68 -2.00 -9.38
CA LYS A 162 12.54 -0.55 -9.56
C LYS A 162 11.98 -0.23 -10.93
N GLU A 163 11.21 0.83 -11.01
CA GLU A 163 11.02 1.57 -12.26
C GLU A 163 11.95 2.77 -12.26
N ILE A 164 12.79 2.88 -13.27
CA ILE A 164 13.75 3.97 -13.48
C ILE A 164 13.29 4.78 -14.68
N MET A 165 13.28 6.09 -14.56
CA MET A 165 13.06 7.03 -15.64
C MET A 165 14.33 7.87 -15.84
N LEU A 166 14.96 7.76 -17.00
CA LEU A 166 16.11 8.56 -17.40
C LEU A 166 15.66 9.72 -18.27
N GLU A 167 16.00 10.92 -17.86
CA GLU A 167 15.78 12.12 -18.68
C GLU A 167 16.67 12.17 -19.94
N PRO A 168 16.23 12.88 -21.00
CA PRO A 168 17.04 13.15 -22.18
C PRO A 168 18.43 13.71 -21.83
N GLY A 169 19.47 13.16 -22.44
CA GLY A 169 20.83 13.62 -22.26
C GLY A 169 21.43 13.34 -20.88
N LYS A 170 20.82 12.49 -20.07
CA LYS A 170 21.28 12.17 -18.73
C LYS A 170 21.74 10.72 -18.59
N GLY A 171 22.53 10.47 -17.54
CA GLY A 171 23.04 9.15 -17.22
C GLY A 171 23.39 8.98 -15.75
N MET A 172 23.42 7.73 -15.34
CA MET A 172 23.82 7.31 -13.99
C MET A 172 25.36 7.35 -13.86
N SER A 173 25.87 7.09 -12.68
CA SER A 173 27.31 6.88 -12.46
C SER A 173 27.79 5.57 -13.11
N LEU A 174 29.05 5.52 -13.55
CA LEU A 174 29.73 4.26 -13.85
C LEU A 174 30.03 3.54 -12.52
N GLN A 175 29.44 2.36 -12.35
CA GLN A 175 29.41 1.64 -11.07
C GLN A 175 29.46 0.12 -11.26
N LYS A 176 29.75 -0.60 -10.19
CA LYS A 176 29.58 -2.06 -10.10
C LYS A 176 29.04 -2.46 -8.73
N HIS A 177 28.51 -3.68 -8.64
CA HIS A 177 27.98 -4.26 -7.42
C HIS A 177 28.68 -5.58 -7.10
N SER A 178 29.06 -5.77 -5.84
CA SER A 178 29.76 -6.97 -5.39
C SER A 178 28.85 -8.07 -4.85
N MET A 179 27.57 -7.78 -4.58
CA MET A 179 26.63 -8.71 -3.93
C MET A 179 25.35 -8.97 -4.72
N ARG A 180 25.15 -8.26 -5.85
CA ARG A 180 23.95 -8.40 -6.67
C ARG A 180 24.25 -8.40 -8.16
N SER A 181 23.34 -8.97 -8.90
CA SER A 181 23.19 -8.85 -10.35
C SER A 181 21.92 -8.08 -10.66
N GLU A 182 21.81 -7.56 -11.88
CA GLU A 182 20.67 -6.77 -12.32
C GLU A 182 20.17 -7.25 -13.68
N VAL A 183 18.85 -7.23 -13.88
CA VAL A 183 18.22 -7.40 -15.18
C VAL A 183 17.44 -6.13 -15.47
N TRP A 184 17.68 -5.54 -16.62
CA TRP A 184 17.00 -4.34 -17.11
C TRP A 184 16.12 -4.67 -18.30
N PHE A 185 14.88 -4.23 -18.25
CA PHE A 185 13.93 -4.26 -19.35
C PHE A 185 13.58 -2.83 -19.74
N VAL A 186 13.88 -2.45 -20.98
CA VAL A 186 13.49 -1.14 -21.52
C VAL A 186 12.01 -1.16 -21.85
N SER A 187 11.19 -0.59 -20.98
CA SER A 187 9.73 -0.63 -21.11
C SER A 187 9.17 0.48 -22.02
N LYS A 188 9.94 1.56 -22.21
CA LYS A 188 9.58 2.68 -23.09
C LYS A 188 10.81 3.51 -23.45
N GLY A 189 10.89 3.94 -24.71
CA GLY A 189 12.01 4.73 -25.21
C GLY A 189 13.21 3.86 -25.57
N GLU A 190 14.40 4.44 -25.53
CA GLU A 190 15.66 3.79 -25.80
C GLU A 190 16.76 4.36 -24.92
N CYS A 191 17.79 3.57 -24.67
CA CYS A 191 18.95 4.02 -23.90
C CYS A 191 20.23 3.29 -24.34
N TYR A 192 21.31 3.57 -23.64
CA TYR A 192 22.60 2.98 -23.85
C TYR A 192 23.17 2.51 -22.52
N VAL A 193 24.02 1.49 -22.56
CA VAL A 193 24.81 1.06 -21.42
C VAL A 193 26.27 1.02 -21.80
N ASN A 194 27.13 1.67 -21.00
CA ASN A 194 28.54 1.39 -20.97
C ASN A 194 28.77 0.18 -20.07
N HIS A 195 29.38 -0.89 -20.58
CA HIS A 195 29.54 -2.14 -19.86
C HIS A 195 30.95 -2.71 -20.03
N SER A 196 31.53 -3.23 -18.94
CA SER A 196 32.80 -3.98 -18.93
C SER A 196 32.79 -5.07 -17.87
N THR A 197 33.41 -6.20 -18.19
CA THR A 197 33.67 -7.30 -17.26
C THR A 197 35.04 -7.18 -16.57
N GLU A 198 35.92 -6.32 -17.07
CA GLU A 198 37.31 -6.20 -16.66
C GLU A 198 37.56 -4.92 -15.82
N SER A 199 37.51 -3.77 -16.44
CA SER A 199 37.86 -2.51 -15.81
C SER A 199 36.92 -1.38 -16.23
N PRO A 200 36.83 -0.28 -15.47
CA PRO A 200 35.99 0.85 -15.84
C PRO A 200 36.50 1.60 -17.07
N GLU A 201 37.80 1.49 -17.43
CA GLU A 201 38.39 2.09 -18.61
C GLU A 201 38.10 1.34 -19.89
N GLU A 202 37.70 0.07 -19.78
CA GLU A 202 37.44 -0.82 -20.94
C GLU A 202 35.97 -1.01 -21.25
N THR A 203 35.16 -0.06 -20.84
CA THR A 203 33.71 -0.14 -21.12
C THR A 203 33.41 -0.03 -22.60
N LYS A 204 32.44 -0.82 -23.06
CA LYS A 204 31.88 -0.75 -24.41
C LYS A 204 30.47 -0.24 -24.34
N GLU A 205 30.14 0.66 -25.24
CA GLU A 205 28.78 1.17 -25.39
C GLU A 205 27.90 0.15 -26.12
N ILE A 206 26.76 -0.14 -25.58
CA ILE A 206 25.74 -1.04 -26.14
C ILE A 206 24.43 -0.28 -26.21
N PHE A 207 23.79 -0.29 -27.38
CA PHE A 207 22.49 0.30 -27.61
C PHE A 207 21.39 -0.66 -27.08
N LEU A 208 20.44 -0.12 -26.34
CA LEU A 208 19.28 -0.83 -25.79
C LEU A 208 18.00 -0.21 -26.35
N PRO A 209 17.41 -0.80 -27.41
CA PRO A 209 16.14 -0.34 -27.95
C PRO A 209 14.97 -0.67 -27.03
N ASN A 210 13.81 -0.10 -27.34
CA ASN A 210 12.54 -0.46 -26.69
C ASN A 210 12.33 -1.98 -26.68
N GLU A 211 11.79 -2.51 -25.57
CA GLU A 211 11.53 -3.95 -25.34
C GLU A 211 12.78 -4.83 -25.28
N SER A 212 13.98 -4.25 -25.23
CA SER A 212 15.21 -5.01 -25.01
C SER A 212 15.41 -5.37 -23.54
N VAL A 213 16.16 -6.48 -23.35
CA VAL A 213 16.60 -6.95 -22.02
C VAL A 213 18.11 -6.93 -21.98
N PHE A 214 18.67 -6.43 -20.88
CA PHE A 214 20.10 -6.44 -20.61
C PHE A 214 20.38 -6.99 -19.21
N THR A 215 21.42 -7.82 -19.07
CA THR A 215 21.80 -8.38 -17.78
C THR A 215 23.16 -7.86 -17.35
N VAL A 216 23.25 -7.32 -16.16
CA VAL A 216 24.49 -6.94 -15.49
C VAL A 216 24.80 -7.97 -14.42
N ASN A 217 25.86 -8.75 -14.62
CA ASN A 217 26.30 -9.70 -13.62
C ASN A 217 27.06 -9.02 -12.49
N GLN A 218 27.05 -9.65 -11.33
CA GLN A 218 27.85 -9.24 -10.16
C GLN A 218 29.31 -8.95 -10.55
N GLY A 219 29.85 -7.84 -10.09
CA GLY A 219 31.22 -7.41 -10.36
C GLY A 219 31.44 -6.69 -11.69
N HIS A 220 30.44 -6.64 -12.57
CA HIS A 220 30.58 -5.95 -13.86
C HIS A 220 30.38 -4.44 -13.72
N TRP A 221 31.24 -3.68 -14.38
CA TRP A 221 31.09 -2.22 -14.52
C TRP A 221 29.96 -1.90 -15.49
N HIS A 222 29.10 -0.98 -15.10
CA HIS A 222 27.97 -0.57 -15.92
C HIS A 222 27.59 0.89 -15.65
N GLN A 223 27.08 1.54 -16.68
CA GLN A 223 26.52 2.89 -16.62
C GLN A 223 25.37 2.99 -17.60
N LEU A 224 24.19 3.27 -17.10
CA LEU A 224 23.01 3.49 -17.92
C LEU A 224 22.88 4.97 -18.27
N PHE A 225 22.59 5.30 -19.53
CA PHE A 225 22.43 6.68 -19.97
C PHE A 225 21.50 6.80 -21.21
N ASN A 226 20.92 7.98 -21.38
CA ASN A 226 19.96 8.30 -22.42
C ASN A 226 20.51 9.37 -23.34
N LYS A 227 20.76 9.03 -24.61
CA LYS A 227 21.18 9.97 -25.67
C LYS A 227 20.02 10.51 -26.51
N SER A 228 18.81 9.99 -26.31
CA SER A 228 17.64 10.41 -27.07
C SER A 228 17.07 11.73 -26.56
N ASP A 229 16.13 12.28 -27.29
CA ASP A 229 15.37 13.49 -26.92
C ASP A 229 14.09 13.19 -26.13
N GLN A 230 13.83 11.92 -25.82
CA GLN A 230 12.67 11.45 -25.06
C GLN A 230 13.10 10.72 -23.78
N PRO A 231 12.32 10.75 -22.70
CA PRO A 231 12.59 9.95 -21.52
C PRO A 231 12.63 8.45 -21.83
N CYS A 232 13.57 7.73 -21.20
CA CYS A 232 13.65 6.28 -21.24
C CYS A 232 13.17 5.68 -19.91
N HIS A 233 12.28 4.69 -19.98
CA HIS A 233 11.77 3.95 -18.82
C HIS A 233 12.30 2.53 -18.82
N ILE A 234 12.77 2.10 -17.66
CA ILE A 234 13.41 0.81 -17.46
C ILE A 234 12.84 0.16 -16.20
N ILE A 235 12.49 -1.11 -16.32
CA ILE A 235 12.24 -1.96 -15.16
C ILE A 235 13.55 -2.65 -14.81
N GLU A 236 14.07 -2.37 -13.62
CA GLU A 236 15.27 -2.97 -13.06
C GLU A 236 14.89 -4.02 -12.02
N ILE A 237 15.42 -5.22 -12.17
CA ILE A 237 15.32 -6.29 -11.19
C ILE A 237 16.71 -6.54 -10.62
N GLN A 238 16.93 -6.20 -9.36
CA GLN A 238 18.16 -6.47 -8.61
C GLN A 238 17.96 -7.76 -7.80
N TYR A 239 18.89 -8.69 -7.88
CA TYR A 239 18.85 -9.95 -7.14
C TYR A 239 20.24 -10.43 -6.73
N GLY A 240 20.34 -11.09 -5.59
CA GLY A 240 21.61 -11.59 -5.07
C GLY A 240 21.58 -11.77 -3.55
N ASP A 241 22.75 -11.80 -2.93
CA ASP A 241 22.85 -11.96 -1.48
C ASP A 241 22.30 -10.72 -0.74
N LYS A 242 22.44 -9.54 -1.34
CA LYS A 242 22.01 -8.27 -0.79
C LYS A 242 21.73 -7.25 -1.90
N THR A 243 20.61 -6.54 -1.82
CA THR A 243 20.22 -5.51 -2.81
C THR A 243 20.22 -4.09 -2.24
N THR A 244 21.03 -3.83 -1.22
CA THR A 244 21.17 -2.49 -0.61
C THR A 244 22.22 -1.65 -1.34
N GLU A 245 22.15 -0.33 -1.17
CA GLU A 245 23.01 0.62 -1.87
C GLU A 245 24.45 0.69 -1.31
N ASP A 246 24.74 -0.01 -0.22
CA ASP A 246 26.06 -0.04 0.44
C ASP A 246 27.10 -0.97 -0.25
N ASP A 247 26.69 -1.73 -1.28
CA ASP A 247 27.59 -2.56 -2.09
C ASP A 247 28.05 -1.88 -3.40
N ILE A 248 27.74 -0.59 -3.59
CA ILE A 248 28.08 0.15 -4.81
C ILE A 248 29.50 0.67 -4.77
N GLU A 249 30.33 0.26 -5.74
CA GLU A 249 31.58 0.90 -6.06
C GLU A 249 31.42 1.81 -7.28
N ARG A 250 31.75 3.10 -7.18
CA ARG A 250 31.62 4.09 -8.25
C ARG A 250 33.00 4.54 -8.73
N HIS A 251 33.21 4.48 -10.04
CA HIS A 251 34.44 4.97 -10.68
C HIS A 251 34.35 6.47 -10.98
N SER A 252 33.22 6.95 -11.44
CA SER A 252 32.98 8.37 -11.69
C SER A 252 31.62 8.77 -11.18
N LEU A 253 31.51 9.99 -10.67
CA LEU A 253 30.20 10.58 -10.39
C LEU A 253 29.45 10.75 -11.70
N SER A 254 28.15 10.61 -11.64
CA SER A 254 27.29 10.76 -12.81
C SER A 254 27.64 12.04 -13.55
N LEU A 255 28.04 11.87 -14.75
CA LEU A 255 28.29 12.96 -15.66
C LEU A 255 27.17 12.94 -16.67
N ILE A 256 26.24 13.85 -16.56
CA ILE A 256 26.25 14.85 -16.90
C ILE A 256 25.89 15.51 -18.11
N HIS A 257 26.12 16.15 -18.79
CA HIS A 257 25.89 16.88 -20.02
C HIS A 257 26.63 16.15 -21.15
N ILE A 258 25.91 15.39 -21.92
CA ILE A 258 26.34 15.01 -23.25
C ILE A 258 25.75 15.99 -24.24
#